data_dcc2a445ea017b693bd8479e085d282d
#
_entry.id   dcc2a445ea017b693bd8479e085d282d
#
_cell.length_a   1.000
_cell.length_b   1.000
_cell.length_c   1.000
_cell.angle_alpha   90.00
_cell.angle_beta   90.00
_cell.angle_gamma   90.00
#
_symmetry.space_group_name_H-M   'P 1'
#
loop_
_entity.id
_entity.type
_entity.pdbx_description
1 polymer ?
#
loop_
_entity_poly.entity_id
_entity_poly.type
_entity_poly.pdbx_seq_one_letter_code
_entity_poly.pdbx_strand_id
1 'polypeptide(L)'
;MSTLFVTDLDGTLLGADARISQESAALLHPMLDEGLQLAVATARSPATVVELLRPLGLRTPAVLMTGTMIYDVAHTRCLATTPLARETAAAVCAVL
;
A
#
# COMPACT_ATOMS: atom_id res chain seq x y z
N MET A 1 -23.04 -8.37 4.11
CA MET A 1 -22.31 -7.14 4.47
C MET A 1 -20.83 -7.31 4.15
N SER A 2 -20.26 -6.37 3.44
CA SER A 2 -18.85 -6.41 3.10
C SER A 2 -17.99 -5.74 4.17
N THR A 3 -16.84 -6.32 4.46
CA THR A 3 -15.87 -5.76 5.39
C THR A 3 -14.54 -5.58 4.66
N LEU A 4 -13.98 -4.39 4.75
CA LEU A 4 -12.65 -4.09 4.24
C LEU A 4 -11.67 -4.04 5.41
N PHE A 5 -10.64 -4.89 5.35
CA PHE A 5 -9.55 -4.85 6.30
C PHE A 5 -8.42 -3.98 5.73
N VAL A 6 -7.88 -3.11 6.56
CA VAL A 6 -6.77 -2.24 6.16
C VAL A 6 -5.60 -2.52 7.10
N THR A 7 -4.45 -2.80 6.54
CA THR A 7 -3.23 -3.09 7.32
C THR A 7 -2.11 -2.13 6.97
N ASP A 8 -1.28 -1.84 7.98
CA ASP A 8 0.01 -1.21 7.75
C ASP A 8 0.99 -2.24 7.19
N LEU A 9 2.08 -1.81 6.60
CA LEU A 9 3.13 -2.69 6.09
C LEU A 9 4.27 -2.86 7.08
N ASP A 10 5.06 -1.82 7.27
CA ASP A 10 6.26 -1.89 8.10
C ASP A 10 5.90 -2.11 9.56
N GLY A 11 6.47 -3.16 10.15
CA GLY A 11 6.20 -3.51 11.54
C GLY A 11 4.87 -4.21 11.79
N THR A 12 4.09 -4.49 10.73
CA THR A 12 2.77 -5.15 10.86
C THR A 12 2.70 -6.34 9.92
N LEU A 13 2.47 -6.11 8.63
CA LEU A 13 2.40 -7.19 7.65
C LEU A 13 3.78 -7.69 7.25
N LEU A 14 4.76 -6.80 7.19
CA LEU A 14 6.13 -7.15 6.84
C LEU A 14 6.89 -7.67 8.06
N GLY A 15 7.72 -8.67 7.84
CA GLY A 15 8.61 -9.20 8.88
C GLY A 15 9.83 -8.32 9.11
N ALA A 16 10.78 -8.81 9.93
CA ALA A 16 12.01 -8.09 10.27
C ALA A 16 12.88 -7.81 9.04
N ASP A 17 12.74 -8.60 7.98
CA ASP A 17 13.45 -8.43 6.71
C ASP A 17 12.75 -7.43 5.77
N ALA A 18 11.70 -6.76 6.24
CA ALA A 18 10.85 -5.85 5.46
C ALA A 18 10.22 -6.53 4.25
N ARG A 19 9.83 -7.80 4.38
CA ARG A 19 9.19 -8.59 3.34
C ARG A 19 8.01 -9.38 3.91
N ILE A 20 7.08 -9.76 3.04
CA ILE A 20 6.00 -10.68 3.42
C ILE A 20 6.58 -12.08 3.48
N SER A 21 6.44 -12.74 4.63
CA SER A 21 6.93 -14.10 4.80
C SER A 21 6.10 -15.08 3.97
N GLN A 22 6.71 -16.22 3.61
CA GLN A 22 6.01 -17.28 2.93
C GLN A 22 4.83 -17.80 3.76
N GLU A 23 4.98 -17.82 5.08
CA GLU A 23 3.93 -18.24 6.00
C GLU A 23 2.73 -17.30 5.94
N SER A 24 2.97 -15.99 6.00
CA SER A 24 1.91 -15.00 5.90
C SER A 24 1.19 -15.07 4.55
N ALA A 25 1.96 -15.19 3.46
CA ALA A 25 1.38 -15.31 2.13
C ALA A 25 0.54 -16.59 2.01
N ALA A 26 1.03 -17.71 2.56
CA ALA A 26 0.32 -18.99 2.51
C ALA A 26 -1.01 -18.94 3.28
N LEU A 27 -1.08 -18.15 4.37
CA LEU A 27 -2.30 -17.98 5.13
C LEU A 27 -3.28 -17.05 4.43
N LEU A 28 -2.77 -15.98 3.82
CA LEU A 28 -3.62 -14.94 3.21
C LEU A 28 -4.17 -15.34 1.84
N HIS A 29 -3.39 -16.09 1.04
CA HIS A 29 -3.82 -16.46 -0.31
C HIS A 29 -5.19 -17.14 -0.36
N PRO A 30 -5.46 -18.19 0.42
CA PRO A 30 -6.78 -18.82 0.39
C PRO A 30 -7.90 -17.87 0.82
N MET A 31 -7.62 -17.00 1.79
CA MET A 31 -8.60 -16.04 2.27
C MET A 31 -8.92 -15.00 1.20
N LEU A 32 -7.91 -14.53 0.48
CA LEU A 32 -8.08 -13.59 -0.63
C LEU A 32 -8.87 -14.24 -1.78
N ASP A 33 -8.59 -15.51 -2.08
CA ASP A 33 -9.31 -16.25 -3.11
C ASP A 33 -10.78 -16.44 -2.74
N GLU A 34 -11.09 -16.52 -1.44
CA GLU A 34 -12.46 -16.64 -0.95
C GLU A 34 -13.19 -15.29 -0.83
N GLY A 35 -12.52 -14.20 -1.20
CA GLY A 35 -13.15 -12.89 -1.24
C GLY A 35 -12.79 -11.95 -0.08
N LEU A 36 -11.77 -12.28 0.72
CA LEU A 36 -11.28 -11.34 1.73
C LEU A 36 -10.86 -10.04 1.07
N GLN A 37 -11.40 -8.94 1.55
CA GLN A 37 -11.01 -7.61 1.08
C GLN A 37 -9.95 -7.05 2.01
N LEU A 38 -8.72 -7.00 1.54
CA LEU A 38 -7.55 -6.52 2.28
C LEU A 38 -6.88 -5.41 1.50
N ALA A 39 -6.75 -4.26 2.11
CA ALA A 39 -6.04 -3.12 1.56
C ALA A 39 -4.84 -2.77 2.45
N VAL A 40 -3.88 -2.07 1.88
CA VAL A 40 -2.67 -1.65 2.56
C VAL A 40 -2.68 -0.13 2.66
N ALA A 41 -2.28 0.39 3.83
CA ALA A 41 -2.06 1.82 4.05
C ALA A 41 -0.65 2.01 4.57
N THR A 42 0.17 2.78 3.88
CA THR A 42 1.59 2.93 4.20
C THR A 42 2.14 4.29 3.78
N ALA A 43 3.24 4.69 4.40
CA ALA A 43 3.98 5.88 3.98
C ALA A 43 4.83 5.62 2.73
N ARG A 44 5.00 4.37 2.34
CA ARG A 44 5.84 4.01 1.19
C ARG A 44 5.28 4.52 -0.13
N SER A 45 6.16 4.65 -1.12
CA SER A 45 5.81 5.03 -2.50
C SER A 45 5.46 3.81 -3.34
N PRO A 46 4.79 4.00 -4.51
CA PRO A 46 4.52 2.90 -5.42
C PRO A 46 5.78 2.13 -5.84
N ALA A 47 6.91 2.81 -5.96
CA ALA A 47 8.16 2.19 -6.40
C ALA A 47 8.59 1.01 -5.51
N THR A 48 8.31 1.06 -4.21
CA THR A 48 8.67 -0.01 -3.29
C THR A 48 7.51 -0.97 -3.02
N VAL A 49 6.28 -0.47 -3.04
CA VAL A 49 5.09 -1.25 -2.63
C VAL A 49 4.72 -2.32 -3.66
N VAL A 50 4.82 -2.01 -4.95
CA VAL A 50 4.40 -2.93 -6.01
C VAL A 50 5.14 -4.27 -5.89
N GLU A 51 6.44 -4.22 -5.72
CA GLU A 51 7.24 -5.45 -5.58
C GLU A 51 6.97 -6.17 -4.27
N LEU A 52 6.81 -5.42 -3.17
CA LEU A 52 6.55 -6.02 -1.85
C LEU A 52 5.22 -6.76 -1.81
N LEU A 53 4.19 -6.25 -2.47
CA LEU A 53 2.84 -6.82 -2.45
C LEU A 53 2.59 -7.84 -3.55
N ARG A 54 3.52 -8.00 -4.49
CA ARG A 54 3.37 -8.95 -5.59
C ARG A 54 3.03 -10.37 -5.12
N PRO A 55 3.66 -10.92 -4.05
CA PRO A 55 3.32 -12.25 -3.58
C PRO A 55 1.86 -12.43 -3.15
N LEU A 56 1.17 -11.37 -2.75
CA LEU A 56 -0.22 -11.48 -2.31
C LEU A 56 -1.23 -11.34 -3.44
N GLY A 57 -0.88 -10.65 -4.53
CA GLY A 57 -1.80 -10.43 -5.63
C GLY A 57 -3.05 -9.65 -5.22
N LEU A 58 -2.89 -8.62 -4.40
CA LEU A 58 -4.01 -7.82 -3.93
C LEU A 58 -4.72 -7.11 -5.07
N ARG A 59 -6.05 -7.10 -5.01
CA ARG A 59 -6.91 -6.45 -6.01
C ARG A 59 -7.48 -5.13 -5.52
N THR A 60 -7.47 -4.90 -4.22
CA THR A 60 -7.95 -3.65 -3.62
C THR A 60 -6.91 -2.54 -3.81
N PRO A 61 -7.36 -1.29 -4.02
CA PRO A 61 -6.42 -0.17 -4.06
C PRO A 61 -5.67 -0.02 -2.74
N ALA A 62 -4.42 0.45 -2.83
CA ALA A 62 -3.59 0.74 -1.67
C ALA A 62 -3.56 2.24 -1.40
N VAL A 63 -3.48 2.59 -0.13
CA VAL A 63 -3.30 3.98 0.31
C VAL A 63 -1.82 4.20 0.56
N LEU A 64 -1.18 5.02 -0.26
CA LEU A 64 0.27 5.20 -0.25
C LEU A 64 0.66 6.63 0.10
N MET A 65 1.94 6.86 0.32
CA MET A 65 2.51 8.18 0.59
C MET A 65 1.79 8.88 1.75
N THR A 66 1.56 8.13 2.82
CA THR A 66 0.89 8.63 4.04
C THR A 66 -0.50 9.22 3.76
N GLY A 67 -1.26 8.56 2.88
CA GLY A 67 -2.64 8.95 2.58
C GLY A 67 -2.82 9.94 1.44
N THR A 68 -1.73 10.39 0.82
CA THR A 68 -1.82 11.37 -0.27
C THR A 68 -2.05 10.73 -1.64
N MET A 69 -1.95 9.40 -1.73
CA MET A 69 -2.10 8.69 -2.99
C MET A 69 -2.93 7.43 -2.82
N ILE A 70 -3.86 7.21 -3.72
CA ILE A 70 -4.57 5.93 -3.85
C ILE A 70 -4.09 5.28 -5.14
N TYR A 71 -3.59 4.05 -5.02
CA TYR A 71 -2.87 3.39 -6.10
C TYR A 71 -3.41 2.00 -6.36
N ASP A 72 -3.63 1.69 -7.64
CA ASP A 72 -4.03 0.35 -8.08
C ASP A 72 -2.77 -0.48 -8.28
N VAL A 73 -2.45 -1.30 -7.29
CA VAL A 73 -1.25 -2.15 -7.31
C VAL A 73 -1.34 -3.21 -8.40
N ALA A 74 -2.52 -3.77 -8.63
CA ALA A 74 -2.72 -4.82 -9.62
C ALA A 74 -2.42 -4.35 -11.04
N HIS A 75 -2.76 -3.10 -11.35
CA HIS A 75 -2.57 -2.52 -12.68
C HIS A 75 -1.49 -1.44 -12.72
N THR A 76 -0.76 -1.25 -11.62
CA THR A 76 0.35 -0.28 -11.48
C THR A 76 -0.03 1.11 -11.96
N ARG A 77 -1.14 1.63 -11.42
CA ARG A 77 -1.70 2.89 -11.88
C ARG A 77 -2.19 3.73 -10.71
N CYS A 78 -1.88 5.03 -10.72
CA CYS A 78 -2.39 5.95 -9.72
C CYS A 78 -3.86 6.28 -9.99
N LEU A 79 -4.70 6.13 -8.96
CA LEU A 79 -6.13 6.42 -9.06
C LEU A 79 -6.47 7.84 -8.59
N ALA A 80 -5.78 8.32 -7.57
CA ALA A 80 -6.02 9.66 -7.02
C ALA A 80 -4.79 10.14 -6.25
N THR A 81 -4.55 11.44 -6.29
CA THR A 81 -3.49 12.09 -5.51
C THR A 81 -4.01 13.37 -4.88
N THR A 82 -3.40 13.73 -3.74
CA THR A 82 -3.63 15.02 -3.10
C THR A 82 -2.27 15.71 -2.99
N PRO A 83 -1.87 16.47 -4.04
CA PRO A 83 -0.56 17.12 -4.05
C PRO A 83 -0.55 18.37 -3.16
N LEU A 84 0.67 18.76 -2.75
CA LEU A 84 0.87 20.04 -2.11
C LEU A 84 0.65 21.17 -3.13
N ALA A 85 0.12 22.30 -2.66
CA ALA A 85 0.07 23.50 -3.48
C ALA A 85 1.51 23.90 -3.85
N ARG A 86 1.68 24.43 -5.07
CA ARG A 86 3.00 24.76 -5.60
C ARG A 86 3.75 25.74 -4.70
N GLU A 87 3.07 26.76 -4.19
CA GLU A 87 3.66 27.74 -3.30
C GLU A 87 4.10 27.12 -1.98
N THR A 88 3.30 26.19 -1.44
CA THR A 88 3.63 25.48 -0.21
C THR A 88 4.86 24.61 -0.39
N ALA A 89 4.91 23.87 -1.49
CA ALA A 89 6.06 23.02 -1.80
C ALA A 89 7.34 23.85 -1.95
N ALA A 90 7.27 24.97 -2.65
CA ALA A 90 8.40 25.86 -2.81
C ALA A 90 8.87 26.44 -1.47
N ALA A 91 7.95 26.84 -0.60
CA ALA A 91 8.27 27.36 0.72
C ALA A 91 8.97 26.31 1.60
N VAL A 92 8.50 25.08 1.59
CA VAL A 92 9.10 23.99 2.34
C VAL A 92 10.51 23.67 1.82
N CYS A 93 10.67 23.60 0.50
CA CYS A 93 11.98 23.33 -0.10
C CYS A 93 13.01 24.42 0.20
N ALA A 94 12.57 25.68 0.34
CA ALA A 94 13.47 26.78 0.66
C ALA A 94 14.03 26.71 2.07
N VAL A 95 13.38 25.97 2.98
CA VAL A 95 13.80 25.80 4.38
C VAL A 95 14.71 24.59 4.57
N LEU A 96 14.66 23.63 3.69
CA LEU A 96 15.46 22.40 3.74
C LEU A 96 16.91 22.61 3.17
#